data_8d3071c28cf6455d8ee896cacd04b18b
#
_entry.id   8d3071c28cf6455d8ee896cacd04b18b
#
_cell.length_a   1.000
_cell.length_b   1.000
_cell.length_c   1.000
_cell.angle_alpha   90.00
_cell.angle_beta   90.00
_cell.angle_gamma   90.00
#
_symmetry.space_group_name_H-M   'P 1'
#
loop_
_entity.id
_entity.type
_entity.pdbx_description
1 polymer ?
#
loop_
_entity_poly.entity_id
_entity_poly.type
_entity_poly.pdbx_seq_one_letter_code
_entity_poly.pdbx_strand_id
1 'polypeptide(L)'
;MNNSRRTAAYIITRWMLTKDFPADLLPNGPDRAFVQDLVYTVIRRLRPLRRILGGFVKTWPKGELEALLYVGAAQILYMEDVPDFAAVNETVNAAKACENPSIARVTNGVLRNLIRQRDTLELGSELETFPTALGKRWTARFGAANAERLAAWHNAPAETFLARKDGSFVALERGTKVTDVAGYAEGEFIVQDPGTALSVSLLNPQPGESVLDACAAPGGKTVQMAWRGAKVTACEINPKRRRRLEENLQRLNLAVEVLSELPSAANAQTSRRFSKILVDAPCSNSGVLRRRPDARWNWSVEKLTALVKMQAEILDVVAPLVVSGGTLVYSTCSNEPEENQQQVEAFLVRHPEFKLADIKESVPYESGMDGAFAAALIRS
;
A
#
# COMPACT_ATOMS: atom_id res chain seq x y z
N MET A 1 -32.32 -2.41 0.17
CA MET A 1 -31.32 -1.52 0.81
C MET A 1 -29.99 -2.25 0.90
N ASN A 2 -28.95 -1.65 0.37
CA ASN A 2 -27.62 -2.24 0.43
C ASN A 2 -27.08 -2.07 1.87
N ASN A 3 -26.98 -3.16 2.64
CA ASN A 3 -26.47 -3.10 4.01
C ASN A 3 -24.94 -3.10 3.97
N SER A 4 -24.30 -2.01 4.43
CA SER A 4 -22.85 -1.81 4.41
C SER A 4 -22.09 -2.95 5.10
N ARG A 5 -22.66 -3.56 6.16
CA ARG A 5 -22.08 -4.73 6.88
C ARG A 5 -22.09 -5.97 6.01
N ARG A 6 -23.14 -6.18 5.21
CA ARG A 6 -23.20 -7.28 4.25
C ARG A 6 -22.18 -7.11 3.14
N THR A 7 -22.03 -5.89 2.62
CA THR A 7 -21.01 -5.57 1.62
C THR A 7 -19.60 -5.81 2.18
N ALA A 8 -19.32 -5.36 3.41
CA ALA A 8 -18.04 -5.61 4.06
C ALA A 8 -17.78 -7.11 4.26
N ALA A 9 -18.77 -7.88 4.74
CA ALA A 9 -18.65 -9.33 4.89
C ALA A 9 -18.37 -10.04 3.57
N TYR A 10 -19.04 -9.63 2.48
CA TYR A 10 -18.78 -10.15 1.14
C TYR A 10 -17.34 -9.88 0.69
N ILE A 11 -16.84 -8.64 0.85
CA ILE A 11 -15.47 -8.28 0.48
C ILE A 11 -14.45 -9.08 1.29
N ILE A 12 -14.67 -9.24 2.60
CA ILE A 12 -13.81 -10.04 3.48
C ILE A 12 -13.80 -11.49 3.04
N THR A 13 -14.96 -12.10 2.76
CA THR A 13 -15.07 -13.48 2.27
C THR A 13 -14.29 -13.65 0.97
N ARG A 14 -14.48 -12.75 0.00
CA ARG A 14 -13.76 -12.76 -1.28
C ARG A 14 -12.26 -12.66 -1.05
N TRP A 15 -11.81 -11.68 -0.29
CA TRP A 15 -10.40 -11.49 0.02
C TRP A 15 -9.77 -12.71 0.71
N MET A 16 -10.47 -13.34 1.64
CA MET A 16 -9.99 -14.55 2.31
C MET A 16 -9.78 -15.72 1.34
N LEU A 17 -10.66 -15.84 0.33
CA LEU A 17 -10.63 -16.91 -0.65
C LEU A 17 -9.63 -16.66 -1.78
N THR A 18 -9.63 -15.47 -2.37
CA THR A 18 -8.93 -15.17 -3.63
C THR A 18 -7.68 -14.32 -3.44
N LYS A 19 -7.56 -13.64 -2.29
CA LYS A 19 -6.54 -12.60 -2.04
C LYS A 19 -6.63 -11.42 -3.01
N ASP A 20 -7.79 -11.22 -3.64
CA ASP A 20 -8.07 -10.05 -4.45
C ASP A 20 -7.84 -8.77 -3.65
N PHE A 21 -7.45 -7.69 -4.33
CA PHE A 21 -7.22 -6.41 -3.67
C PHE A 21 -8.56 -5.83 -3.14
N PRO A 22 -8.75 -5.65 -1.82
CA PRO A 22 -10.04 -5.26 -1.27
C PRO A 22 -10.58 -3.94 -1.83
N ALA A 23 -9.69 -2.99 -2.17
CA ALA A 23 -10.10 -1.70 -2.71
C ALA A 23 -10.81 -1.78 -4.07
N ASP A 24 -10.51 -2.82 -4.88
CA ASP A 24 -11.16 -3.03 -6.19
C ASP A 24 -12.60 -3.56 -6.03
N LEU A 25 -12.96 -4.05 -4.83
CA LEU A 25 -14.29 -4.57 -4.50
C LEU A 25 -15.17 -3.56 -3.75
N LEU A 26 -14.62 -2.40 -3.38
CA LEU A 26 -15.36 -1.39 -2.63
C LEU A 26 -16.50 -0.80 -3.47
N PRO A 27 -17.68 -0.57 -2.87
CA PRO A 27 -18.82 -0.01 -3.57
C PRO A 27 -18.56 1.44 -3.98
N ASN A 28 -19.28 1.90 -4.99
CA ASN A 28 -19.41 3.33 -5.25
C ASN A 28 -20.57 3.91 -4.41
N GLY A 29 -20.45 5.17 -3.99
CA GLY A 29 -21.52 5.86 -3.25
C GLY A 29 -21.14 6.24 -1.81
N PRO A 30 -22.12 6.72 -1.02
CA PRO A 30 -21.88 7.33 0.29
C PRO A 30 -21.29 6.36 1.33
N ASP A 31 -21.64 5.08 1.23
CA ASP A 31 -21.20 4.04 2.18
C ASP A 31 -19.73 3.58 1.96
N ARG A 32 -19.09 4.01 0.87
CA ARG A 32 -17.75 3.56 0.50
C ARG A 32 -16.73 3.73 1.63
N ALA A 33 -16.71 4.90 2.25
CA ALA A 33 -15.75 5.23 3.30
C ALA A 33 -15.93 4.31 4.52
N PHE A 34 -17.16 4.13 4.96
CA PHE A 34 -17.49 3.25 6.09
C PHE A 34 -17.16 1.78 5.79
N VAL A 35 -17.54 1.28 4.60
CA VAL A 35 -17.23 -0.10 4.19
C VAL A 35 -15.73 -0.32 4.12
N GLN A 36 -14.98 0.64 3.59
CA GLN A 36 -13.52 0.58 3.52
C GLN A 36 -12.89 0.53 4.91
N ASP A 37 -13.31 1.41 5.82
CA ASP A 37 -12.78 1.45 7.19
C ASP A 37 -13.06 0.13 7.93
N LEU A 38 -14.28 -0.38 7.82
CA LEU A 38 -14.68 -1.65 8.42
C LEU A 38 -13.90 -2.84 7.85
N VAL A 39 -13.76 -2.95 6.52
CA VAL A 39 -12.98 -4.00 5.87
C VAL A 39 -11.52 -3.94 6.29
N TYR A 40 -10.92 -2.75 6.29
CA TYR A 40 -9.52 -2.58 6.65
C TYR A 40 -9.27 -2.81 8.13
N THR A 41 -10.22 -2.47 9.01
CA THR A 41 -10.16 -2.78 10.44
C THR A 41 -10.14 -4.29 10.66
N VAL A 42 -11.02 -5.04 9.99
CA VAL A 42 -11.00 -6.51 10.05
C VAL A 42 -9.66 -7.07 9.55
N ILE A 43 -9.14 -6.59 8.42
CA ILE A 43 -7.89 -7.08 7.85
C ILE A 43 -6.70 -6.78 8.78
N ARG A 44 -6.64 -5.59 9.39
CA ARG A 44 -5.61 -5.22 10.36
C ARG A 44 -5.68 -6.07 11.62
N ARG A 45 -6.87 -6.34 12.11
CA ARG A 45 -7.13 -7.00 13.40
C ARG A 45 -7.52 -8.48 13.28
N LEU A 46 -7.29 -9.10 12.13
CA LEU A 46 -7.77 -10.46 11.83
C LEU A 46 -7.34 -11.50 12.89
N ARG A 47 -6.08 -11.48 13.33
CA ARG A 47 -5.56 -12.44 14.32
C ARG A 47 -6.19 -12.27 15.70
N PRO A 48 -6.17 -11.07 16.32
CA PRO A 48 -6.83 -10.89 17.62
C PRO A 48 -8.34 -11.12 17.51
N LEU A 49 -9.01 -10.68 16.44
CA LEU A 49 -10.43 -10.99 16.22
C LEU A 49 -10.70 -12.49 16.20
N ARG A 50 -9.87 -13.25 15.47
CA ARG A 50 -10.01 -14.73 15.42
C ARG A 50 -9.77 -15.36 16.78
N ARG A 51 -8.76 -14.93 17.52
CA ARG A 51 -8.44 -15.44 18.86
C ARG A 51 -9.59 -15.17 19.85
N ILE A 52 -10.05 -13.93 19.90
CA ILE A 52 -11.14 -13.51 20.81
C ILE A 52 -12.43 -14.25 20.46
N LEU A 53 -12.86 -14.22 19.19
CA LEU A 53 -14.09 -14.89 18.76
C LEU A 53 -14.04 -16.41 18.96
N GLY A 54 -12.85 -17.02 18.93
CA GLY A 54 -12.66 -18.44 19.22
C GLY A 54 -13.14 -18.84 20.62
N GLY A 55 -13.12 -17.94 21.59
CA GLY A 55 -13.68 -18.17 22.92
C GLY A 55 -15.21 -18.18 22.98
N PHE A 56 -15.90 -17.70 21.94
CA PHE A 56 -17.36 -17.59 21.89
C PHE A 56 -18.05 -18.61 20.97
N VAL A 57 -17.26 -19.41 20.23
CA VAL A 57 -17.79 -20.43 19.29
C VAL A 57 -17.23 -21.80 19.61
N LYS A 58 -18.08 -22.83 19.63
CA LYS A 58 -17.65 -24.22 19.87
C LYS A 58 -16.81 -24.78 18.69
N THR A 59 -17.19 -24.40 17.48
CA THR A 59 -16.52 -24.79 16.25
C THR A 59 -16.35 -23.56 15.39
N TRP A 60 -15.16 -23.38 14.82
CA TRP A 60 -14.88 -22.19 14.01
C TRP A 60 -15.74 -22.20 12.73
N PRO A 61 -16.55 -21.15 12.50
CA PRO A 61 -17.40 -21.07 11.31
C PRO A 61 -16.57 -20.80 10.05
N LYS A 62 -17.19 -21.02 8.89
CA LYS A 62 -16.62 -20.73 7.57
C LYS A 62 -17.55 -19.84 6.75
N GLY A 63 -17.00 -19.16 5.75
CA GLY A 63 -17.75 -18.37 4.78
C GLY A 63 -18.44 -17.15 5.39
N GLU A 64 -19.71 -16.92 5.04
CA GLU A 64 -20.45 -15.71 5.43
C GLU A 64 -20.54 -15.51 6.94
N LEU A 65 -20.77 -16.58 7.73
CA LEU A 65 -20.85 -16.47 9.19
C LEU A 65 -19.50 -16.01 9.77
N GLU A 66 -18.39 -16.56 9.31
CA GLU A 66 -17.06 -16.14 9.73
C GLU A 66 -16.85 -14.64 9.47
N ALA A 67 -17.13 -14.20 8.25
CA ALA A 67 -16.98 -12.80 7.86
C ALA A 67 -17.90 -11.85 8.66
N LEU A 68 -19.15 -12.24 8.89
CA LEU A 68 -20.10 -11.47 9.70
C LEU A 68 -19.66 -11.35 11.16
N LEU A 69 -19.10 -12.41 11.74
CA LEU A 69 -18.54 -12.34 13.09
C LEU A 69 -17.36 -11.39 13.16
N TYR A 70 -16.46 -11.42 12.17
CA TYR A 70 -15.36 -10.43 12.11
C TYR A 70 -15.89 -9.00 11.96
N VAL A 71 -16.87 -8.77 11.08
CA VAL A 71 -17.51 -7.46 10.87
C VAL A 71 -18.13 -6.92 12.16
N GLY A 72 -18.90 -7.75 12.86
CA GLY A 72 -19.54 -7.35 14.12
C GLY A 72 -18.51 -7.08 15.22
N ALA A 73 -17.57 -7.99 15.42
CA ALA A 73 -16.55 -7.85 16.46
C ALA A 73 -15.59 -6.68 16.21
N ALA A 74 -15.24 -6.41 14.96
CA ALA A 74 -14.39 -5.26 14.61
C ALA A 74 -15.05 -3.93 15.00
N GLN A 75 -16.35 -3.78 14.75
CA GLN A 75 -17.10 -2.59 15.16
C GLN A 75 -17.12 -2.44 16.68
N ILE A 76 -17.39 -3.52 17.42
CA ILE A 76 -17.50 -3.51 18.88
C ILE A 76 -16.16 -3.22 19.56
N LEU A 77 -15.04 -3.74 19.02
CA LEU A 77 -13.74 -3.72 19.70
C LEU A 77 -12.82 -2.59 19.22
N TYR A 78 -13.00 -2.07 17.99
CA TYR A 78 -12.01 -1.20 17.36
C TYR A 78 -12.60 0.01 16.61
N MET A 79 -13.93 0.22 16.62
CA MET A 79 -14.55 1.36 15.94
C MET A 79 -15.41 2.16 16.94
N GLU A 80 -14.76 3.10 17.64
CA GLU A 80 -15.36 3.88 18.73
C GLU A 80 -16.58 4.70 18.30
N ASP A 81 -16.61 5.14 17.05
CA ASP A 81 -17.74 5.91 16.46
C ASP A 81 -18.98 5.05 16.17
N VAL A 82 -18.92 3.72 16.39
CA VAL A 82 -20.04 2.82 16.13
C VAL A 82 -20.64 2.34 17.45
N PRO A 83 -21.87 2.78 17.79
CA PRO A 83 -22.55 2.30 19.02
C PRO A 83 -22.79 0.79 18.99
N ASP A 84 -22.65 0.12 20.13
CA ASP A 84 -22.82 -1.33 20.26
C ASP A 84 -24.13 -1.86 19.70
N PHE A 85 -25.24 -1.15 19.98
CA PHE A 85 -26.55 -1.56 19.47
C PHE A 85 -26.61 -1.52 17.94
N ALA A 86 -25.95 -0.54 17.31
CA ALA A 86 -25.88 -0.43 15.86
C ALA A 86 -24.97 -1.53 15.27
N ALA A 87 -23.82 -1.79 15.90
CA ALA A 87 -22.91 -2.86 15.51
C ALA A 87 -23.62 -4.22 15.50
N VAL A 88 -24.37 -4.54 16.55
CA VAL A 88 -25.12 -5.81 16.64
C VAL A 88 -26.28 -5.83 15.67
N ASN A 89 -27.17 -4.82 15.72
CA ASN A 89 -28.41 -4.85 14.93
C ASN A 89 -28.15 -4.89 13.43
N GLU A 90 -27.25 -4.04 12.95
CA GLU A 90 -26.94 -3.98 11.51
C GLU A 90 -26.20 -5.21 11.01
N THR A 91 -25.32 -5.81 11.84
CA THR A 91 -24.67 -7.07 11.49
C THR A 91 -25.66 -8.25 11.48
N VAL A 92 -26.59 -8.29 12.45
CA VAL A 92 -27.66 -9.30 12.48
C VAL A 92 -28.62 -9.11 11.31
N ASN A 93 -28.96 -7.88 10.92
CA ASN A 93 -29.76 -7.60 9.75
C ASN A 93 -29.06 -8.06 8.45
N ALA A 94 -27.74 -7.87 8.34
CA ALA A 94 -26.95 -8.45 7.25
C ALA A 94 -27.02 -9.99 7.26
N ALA A 95 -26.95 -10.61 8.43
CA ALA A 95 -27.00 -12.05 8.60
C ALA A 95 -28.38 -12.67 8.24
N LYS A 96 -29.47 -11.92 8.46
CA LYS A 96 -30.83 -12.36 8.07
C LYS A 96 -31.02 -12.49 6.55
N ALA A 97 -30.19 -11.82 5.78
CA ALA A 97 -30.22 -11.89 4.32
C ALA A 97 -29.40 -13.09 3.76
N CYS A 98 -28.74 -13.87 4.63
CA CYS A 98 -28.11 -15.13 4.26
C CYS A 98 -29.15 -16.25 4.12
N GLU A 99 -28.88 -17.23 3.29
CA GLU A 99 -29.82 -18.35 3.04
C GLU A 99 -30.10 -19.18 4.29
N ASN A 100 -29.14 -19.28 5.21
CA ASN A 100 -29.28 -20.05 6.44
C ASN A 100 -29.73 -19.18 7.62
N PRO A 101 -30.97 -19.31 8.13
CA PRO A 101 -31.46 -18.50 9.24
C PRO A 101 -30.71 -18.67 10.56
N SER A 102 -29.96 -19.75 10.73
CA SER A 102 -29.14 -19.97 11.93
C SER A 102 -28.00 -18.97 12.03
N ILE A 103 -27.52 -18.43 10.91
CA ILE A 103 -26.43 -17.43 10.87
C ILE A 103 -26.81 -16.20 11.71
N ALA A 104 -28.02 -15.66 11.53
CA ALA A 104 -28.46 -14.49 12.29
C ALA A 104 -28.54 -14.76 13.80
N ARG A 105 -29.01 -15.97 14.20
CA ARG A 105 -29.08 -16.36 15.62
C ARG A 105 -27.72 -16.47 16.24
N VAL A 106 -26.77 -17.15 15.58
CA VAL A 106 -25.40 -17.31 16.06
C VAL A 106 -24.70 -15.96 16.13
N THR A 107 -24.79 -15.14 15.08
CA THR A 107 -24.22 -13.79 15.05
C THR A 107 -24.69 -12.97 16.24
N ASN A 108 -26.03 -12.90 16.48
CA ASN A 108 -26.57 -12.15 17.61
C ASN A 108 -26.07 -12.67 18.97
N GLY A 109 -26.05 -13.99 19.16
CA GLY A 109 -25.60 -14.63 20.42
C GLY A 109 -24.13 -14.33 20.69
N VAL A 110 -23.26 -14.50 19.71
CA VAL A 110 -21.82 -14.25 19.83
C VAL A 110 -21.53 -12.78 20.10
N LEU A 111 -22.11 -11.85 19.33
CA LEU A 111 -21.81 -10.43 19.46
C LEU A 111 -22.33 -9.85 20.80
N ARG A 112 -23.51 -10.28 21.27
CA ARG A 112 -24.00 -9.89 22.60
C ARG A 112 -23.13 -10.44 23.73
N ASN A 113 -22.60 -11.66 23.61
CA ASN A 113 -21.66 -12.21 24.56
C ASN A 113 -20.34 -11.44 24.56
N LEU A 114 -19.85 -11.07 23.39
CA LEU A 114 -18.64 -10.25 23.22
C LEU A 114 -18.76 -8.93 23.96
N ILE A 115 -19.88 -8.21 23.80
CA ILE A 115 -20.14 -6.95 24.52
C ILE A 115 -20.12 -7.16 26.05
N ARG A 116 -20.79 -8.21 26.54
CA ARG A 116 -20.85 -8.49 27.99
C ARG A 116 -19.49 -8.77 28.61
N GLN A 117 -18.53 -9.29 27.85
CA GLN A 117 -17.20 -9.66 28.32
C GLN A 117 -16.10 -8.68 27.89
N ARG A 118 -16.45 -7.60 27.16
CA ARG A 118 -15.48 -6.67 26.55
C ARG A 118 -14.39 -6.23 27.51
N ASP A 119 -14.76 -5.80 28.70
CA ASP A 119 -13.85 -5.22 29.69
C ASP A 119 -12.86 -6.23 30.27
N THR A 120 -13.10 -7.52 30.05
CA THR A 120 -12.22 -8.62 30.49
C THR A 120 -11.35 -9.19 29.38
N LEU A 121 -11.51 -8.69 28.14
CA LEU A 121 -10.78 -9.20 27.01
C LEU A 121 -9.39 -8.57 26.87
N GLU A 122 -8.40 -9.40 26.71
CA GLU A 122 -7.07 -8.95 26.30
C GLU A 122 -7.01 -8.80 24.75
N LEU A 123 -6.83 -7.59 24.28
CA LEU A 123 -6.74 -7.33 22.83
C LEU A 123 -5.40 -7.78 22.25
N GLY A 124 -4.37 -7.96 23.10
CA GLY A 124 -3.01 -8.31 22.69
C GLY A 124 -2.20 -7.10 22.22
N SER A 125 -0.96 -7.32 21.81
CA SER A 125 -0.08 -6.26 21.33
C SER A 125 -0.36 -5.89 19.86
N GLU A 126 0.12 -4.73 19.44
CA GLU A 126 0.00 -4.31 18.04
C GLU A 126 0.78 -5.24 17.09
N LEU A 127 1.94 -5.75 17.55
CA LEU A 127 2.77 -6.68 16.77
C LEU A 127 2.07 -8.02 16.53
N GLU A 128 1.24 -8.48 17.47
CA GLU A 128 0.46 -9.72 17.32
C GLU A 128 -0.55 -9.67 16.15
N THR A 129 -0.92 -8.49 15.68
CA THR A 129 -1.82 -8.33 14.54
C THR A 129 -1.18 -8.73 13.22
N PHE A 130 0.15 -8.85 13.15
CA PHE A 130 0.92 -9.20 11.96
C PHE A 130 1.21 -10.71 11.87
N PRO A 131 1.49 -11.24 10.66
CA PRO A 131 2.02 -12.58 10.50
C PRO A 131 3.27 -12.78 11.36
N THR A 132 3.36 -13.93 12.04
CA THR A 132 4.45 -14.21 12.99
C THR A 132 5.84 -14.08 12.34
N ALA A 133 5.99 -14.50 11.09
CA ALA A 133 7.26 -14.38 10.37
C ALA A 133 7.69 -12.93 10.21
N LEU A 134 6.76 -12.04 9.81
CA LEU A 134 7.04 -10.61 9.65
C LEU A 134 7.35 -9.94 11.00
N GLY A 135 6.56 -10.24 12.03
CA GLY A 135 6.80 -9.72 13.39
C GLY A 135 8.17 -10.13 13.94
N LYS A 136 8.59 -11.39 13.76
CA LYS A 136 9.93 -11.88 14.16
C LYS A 136 11.05 -11.15 13.41
N ARG A 137 10.90 -10.87 12.11
CA ARG A 137 11.87 -10.10 11.32
C ARG A 137 12.02 -8.67 11.85
N TRP A 138 10.91 -7.99 12.09
CA TRP A 138 10.94 -6.64 12.64
C TRP A 138 11.57 -6.60 14.04
N THR A 139 11.25 -7.57 14.90
CA THR A 139 11.89 -7.68 16.21
C THR A 139 13.40 -7.90 16.10
N ALA A 140 13.84 -8.75 15.18
CA ALA A 140 15.26 -9.00 14.96
C ALA A 140 15.99 -7.76 14.38
N ARG A 141 15.33 -7.00 13.48
CA ARG A 141 15.95 -5.81 12.85
C ARG A 141 15.93 -4.58 13.73
N PHE A 142 14.80 -4.29 14.38
CA PHE A 142 14.56 -3.01 15.06
C PHE A 142 14.56 -3.12 16.59
N GLY A 143 14.60 -4.34 17.13
CA GLY A 143 14.34 -4.62 18.54
C GLY A 143 12.84 -4.65 18.88
N ALA A 144 12.48 -5.26 20.02
CA ALA A 144 11.09 -5.50 20.39
C ALA A 144 10.26 -4.21 20.52
N ALA A 145 10.81 -3.19 21.18
CA ALA A 145 10.10 -1.92 21.39
C ALA A 145 9.81 -1.18 20.08
N ASN A 146 10.76 -1.11 19.16
CA ASN A 146 10.57 -0.43 17.89
C ASN A 146 9.72 -1.26 16.92
N ALA A 147 9.78 -2.60 16.97
CA ALA A 147 8.86 -3.45 16.22
C ALA A 147 7.40 -3.22 16.64
N GLU A 148 7.14 -3.02 17.93
CA GLU A 148 5.82 -2.66 18.44
C GLU A 148 5.38 -1.27 17.97
N ARG A 149 6.28 -0.26 17.99
CA ARG A 149 6.00 1.09 17.45
C ARG A 149 5.69 1.05 15.95
N LEU A 150 6.44 0.25 15.19
CA LEU A 150 6.20 0.05 13.75
C LEU A 150 4.84 -0.61 13.50
N ALA A 151 4.49 -1.61 14.29
CA ALA A 151 3.20 -2.28 14.21
C ALA A 151 2.04 -1.32 14.55
N ALA A 152 2.18 -0.52 15.59
CA ALA A 152 1.21 0.51 15.96
C ALA A 152 1.03 1.54 14.84
N TRP A 153 2.12 2.02 14.24
CA TRP A 153 2.07 2.89 13.06
C TRP A 153 1.25 2.28 11.92
N HIS A 154 1.54 1.04 11.57
CA HIS A 154 0.86 0.36 10.47
C HIS A 154 -0.61 0.01 10.75
N ASN A 155 -1.02 0.00 12.00
CA ASN A 155 -2.41 -0.22 12.41
C ASN A 155 -3.20 1.09 12.55
N ALA A 156 -2.54 2.23 12.68
CA ALA A 156 -3.20 3.53 12.74
C ALA A 156 -3.86 3.90 11.40
N PRO A 157 -4.93 4.70 11.40
CA PRO A 157 -5.51 5.25 10.19
C PRO A 157 -4.49 6.07 9.40
N ALA A 158 -4.42 5.86 8.09
CA ALA A 158 -3.52 6.62 7.23
C ALA A 158 -4.09 8.01 6.92
N GLU A 159 -3.25 9.04 7.05
CA GLU A 159 -3.57 10.37 6.55
C GLU A 159 -3.47 10.40 5.02
N THR A 160 -4.33 11.21 4.40
CA THR A 160 -4.28 11.47 2.96
C THR A 160 -3.55 12.79 2.74
N PHE A 161 -2.55 12.78 1.88
CA PHE A 161 -1.83 14.00 1.51
C PHE A 161 -2.06 14.36 0.05
N LEU A 162 -2.12 15.65 -0.22
CA LEU A 162 -2.18 16.24 -1.54
C LEU A 162 -0.78 16.79 -1.87
N ALA A 163 -0.12 16.21 -2.87
CA ALA A 163 1.13 16.71 -3.41
C ALA A 163 0.83 17.75 -4.50
N ARG A 164 1.39 18.97 -4.39
CA ARG A 164 1.17 20.10 -5.28
C ARG A 164 2.35 20.34 -6.22
N LYS A 165 2.12 21.15 -7.25
CA LYS A 165 3.14 21.50 -8.26
C LYS A 165 4.36 22.22 -7.68
N ASP A 166 4.20 22.97 -6.59
CA ASP A 166 5.29 23.65 -5.87
C ASP A 166 6.14 22.71 -5.01
N GLY A 167 5.80 21.43 -4.99
CA GLY A 167 6.47 20.40 -4.19
C GLY A 167 5.97 20.28 -2.75
N SER A 168 4.99 21.11 -2.35
CA SER A 168 4.38 21.03 -1.02
C SER A 168 3.45 19.82 -0.88
N PHE A 169 3.30 19.36 0.38
CA PHE A 169 2.34 18.32 0.76
C PHE A 169 1.38 18.90 1.78
N VAL A 170 0.08 18.79 1.52
CA VAL A 170 -0.96 19.26 2.42
C VAL A 170 -1.80 18.09 2.89
N ALA A 171 -1.93 17.93 4.21
CA ALA A 171 -2.80 16.89 4.78
C ALA A 171 -4.25 17.23 4.45
N LEU A 172 -5.00 16.24 4.01
CA LEU A 172 -6.43 16.34 3.75
C LEU A 172 -7.19 16.00 5.02
N GLU A 173 -8.17 16.83 5.38
CA GLU A 173 -9.03 16.58 6.51
C GLU A 173 -9.75 15.22 6.36
N ARG A 174 -9.79 14.45 7.47
CA ARG A 174 -10.40 13.12 7.47
C ARG A 174 -11.87 13.19 7.09
N GLY A 175 -12.30 12.32 6.20
CA GLY A 175 -13.67 12.28 5.68
C GLY A 175 -13.91 13.14 4.44
N THR A 176 -12.96 14.01 4.07
CA THR A 176 -13.05 14.79 2.84
C THR A 176 -12.85 13.89 1.62
N LYS A 177 -13.76 13.98 0.68
CA LYS A 177 -13.63 13.26 -0.59
C LYS A 177 -12.68 14.04 -1.52
N VAL A 178 -11.61 13.40 -1.96
CA VAL A 178 -10.55 14.02 -2.77
C VAL A 178 -11.09 14.72 -4.02
N THR A 179 -12.11 14.14 -4.67
CA THR A 179 -12.73 14.71 -5.88
C THR A 179 -13.52 15.99 -5.63
N ASP A 180 -13.85 16.30 -4.38
CA ASP A 180 -14.62 17.48 -3.99
C ASP A 180 -13.69 18.62 -3.54
N VAL A 181 -12.38 18.37 -3.49
CA VAL A 181 -11.37 19.41 -3.18
C VAL A 181 -11.17 20.30 -4.39
N ALA A 182 -11.21 21.62 -4.17
CA ALA A 182 -10.94 22.60 -5.22
C ALA A 182 -9.56 22.36 -5.86
N GLY A 183 -9.50 22.44 -7.20
CA GLY A 183 -8.29 22.16 -7.97
C GLY A 183 -8.12 20.68 -8.37
N TYR A 184 -9.01 19.76 -7.94
CA TYR A 184 -8.92 18.36 -8.36
C TYR A 184 -9.15 18.19 -9.87
N ALA A 185 -10.23 18.74 -10.40
CA ALA A 185 -10.56 18.66 -11.82
C ALA A 185 -9.56 19.45 -12.69
N GLU A 186 -9.04 20.54 -12.15
CA GLU A 186 -8.04 21.41 -12.79
C GLU A 186 -6.62 20.82 -12.75
N GLY A 187 -6.44 19.69 -12.07
CA GLY A 187 -5.15 18.99 -12.01
C GLY A 187 -4.09 19.74 -11.20
N GLU A 188 -4.46 20.44 -10.14
CA GLU A 188 -3.52 21.20 -9.30
C GLU A 188 -2.73 20.34 -8.31
N PHE A 189 -3.22 19.11 -8.05
CA PHE A 189 -2.58 18.19 -7.10
C PHE A 189 -2.82 16.73 -7.46
N ILE A 190 -2.03 15.88 -6.82
CA ILE A 190 -2.22 14.41 -6.77
C ILE A 190 -2.28 13.93 -5.33
N VAL A 191 -2.89 12.77 -5.10
CA VAL A 191 -2.85 12.09 -3.80
C VAL A 191 -1.56 11.30 -3.70
N GLN A 192 -0.70 11.66 -2.74
CA GLN A 192 0.59 11.01 -2.58
C GLN A 192 1.16 11.23 -1.17
N ASP A 193 1.80 10.20 -0.60
CA ASP A 193 2.50 10.31 0.69
C ASP A 193 3.81 11.10 0.55
N PRO A 194 4.19 11.96 1.54
CA PRO A 194 5.44 12.71 1.50
C PRO A 194 6.70 11.83 1.36
N GLY A 195 6.70 10.62 1.92
CA GLY A 195 7.82 9.66 1.81
C GLY A 195 8.15 9.30 0.36
N THR A 196 7.17 9.38 -0.55
CA THR A 196 7.41 9.09 -1.97
C THR A 196 8.27 10.15 -2.67
N ALA A 197 8.36 11.37 -2.11
CA ALA A 197 9.19 12.45 -2.66
C ALA A 197 10.69 12.20 -2.47
N LEU A 198 11.10 11.30 -1.57
CA LEU A 198 12.52 11.01 -1.32
C LEU A 198 13.25 10.59 -2.59
N SER A 199 12.69 9.70 -3.38
CA SER A 199 13.31 9.22 -4.62
C SER A 199 13.40 10.30 -5.69
N VAL A 200 12.33 11.11 -5.87
CA VAL A 200 12.33 12.21 -6.83
C VAL A 200 13.28 13.34 -6.40
N SER A 201 13.38 13.62 -5.09
CA SER A 201 14.34 14.59 -4.57
C SER A 201 15.79 14.14 -4.77
N LEU A 202 16.06 12.85 -4.64
CA LEU A 202 17.36 12.25 -4.83
C LEU A 202 17.75 12.22 -6.32
N LEU A 203 16.80 11.92 -7.21
CA LEU A 203 16.98 12.00 -8.65
C LEU A 203 17.22 13.44 -9.12
N ASN A 204 16.58 14.41 -8.46
CA ASN A 204 16.69 15.85 -8.73
C ASN A 204 16.60 16.19 -10.24
N PRO A 205 15.50 15.84 -10.92
CA PRO A 205 15.35 16.12 -12.35
C PRO A 205 15.27 17.63 -12.60
N GLN A 206 16.02 18.10 -13.64
CA GLN A 206 16.04 19.50 -14.04
C GLN A 206 15.15 19.72 -15.29
N PRO A 207 14.70 20.96 -15.53
CA PRO A 207 13.95 21.28 -16.73
C PRO A 207 14.67 20.86 -18.01
N GLY A 208 13.95 20.18 -18.90
CA GLY A 208 14.46 19.70 -20.18
C GLY A 208 15.28 18.42 -20.14
N GLU A 209 15.66 17.89 -18.96
CA GLU A 209 16.34 16.60 -18.86
C GLU A 209 15.47 15.44 -19.32
N SER A 210 16.10 14.47 -20.00
CA SER A 210 15.45 13.22 -20.41
C SER A 210 15.44 12.22 -19.24
N VAL A 211 14.26 11.87 -18.79
CA VAL A 211 14.05 11.00 -17.62
C VAL A 211 13.20 9.80 -17.97
N LEU A 212 13.62 8.60 -17.57
CA LEU A 212 12.80 7.39 -17.62
C LEU A 212 12.24 7.09 -16.22
N ASP A 213 10.91 6.91 -16.12
CA ASP A 213 10.25 6.29 -14.98
C ASP A 213 9.94 4.83 -15.35
N ALA A 214 10.75 3.90 -14.84
CA ALA A 214 10.74 2.51 -15.31
C ALA A 214 9.58 1.66 -14.76
N CYS A 215 8.93 2.08 -13.65
CA CYS A 215 7.81 1.39 -13.01
C CYS A 215 6.73 2.41 -12.58
N ALA A 216 6.19 3.14 -13.55
CA ALA A 216 5.57 4.45 -13.34
C ALA A 216 4.22 4.44 -12.62
N ALA A 217 3.40 3.40 -12.78
CA ALA A 217 2.02 3.46 -12.28
C ALA A 217 1.91 3.43 -10.73
N PRO A 218 1.02 4.25 -10.18
CA PRO A 218 -0.08 5.00 -10.81
C PRO A 218 0.27 6.42 -11.32
N GLY A 219 1.56 6.83 -11.33
CA GLY A 219 2.00 8.07 -11.94
C GLY A 219 2.46 9.18 -10.98
N GLY A 220 2.41 8.94 -9.67
CA GLY A 220 2.74 9.99 -8.71
C GLY A 220 4.15 10.56 -8.86
N LYS A 221 5.16 9.72 -9.02
CA LYS A 221 6.56 10.14 -9.24
C LYS A 221 6.77 10.72 -10.64
N THR A 222 6.15 10.11 -11.66
CA THR A 222 6.10 10.63 -13.03
C THR A 222 5.63 12.08 -13.05
N VAL A 223 4.51 12.36 -12.38
CA VAL A 223 3.91 13.69 -12.27
C VAL A 223 4.85 14.69 -11.57
N GLN A 224 5.45 14.30 -10.45
CA GLN A 224 6.41 15.16 -9.75
C GLN A 224 7.62 15.53 -10.62
N MET A 225 8.14 14.59 -11.41
CA MET A 225 9.25 14.85 -12.33
C MET A 225 8.81 15.74 -13.49
N ALA A 226 7.63 15.52 -14.06
CA ALA A 226 7.07 16.37 -15.11
C ALA A 226 6.79 17.79 -14.63
N TRP A 227 6.28 17.97 -13.41
CA TRP A 227 6.07 19.29 -12.81
C TRP A 227 7.37 20.07 -12.61
N ARG A 228 8.51 19.40 -12.47
CA ARG A 228 9.84 20.02 -12.44
C ARG A 228 10.37 20.38 -13.83
N GLY A 229 9.58 20.14 -14.87
CA GLY A 229 9.94 20.48 -16.26
C GLY A 229 10.78 19.41 -16.98
N ALA A 230 10.98 18.24 -16.41
CA ALA A 230 11.70 17.15 -17.06
C ALA A 230 10.88 16.57 -18.23
N LYS A 231 11.58 16.08 -19.25
CA LYS A 231 11.00 15.31 -20.37
C LYS A 231 10.90 13.84 -19.95
N VAL A 232 9.76 13.48 -19.35
CA VAL A 232 9.56 12.15 -18.78
C VAL A 232 9.03 11.18 -19.83
N THR A 233 9.66 10.00 -19.91
CA THR A 233 9.09 8.80 -20.52
C THR A 233 8.73 7.85 -19.39
N ALA A 234 7.47 7.41 -19.31
CA ALA A 234 6.96 6.52 -18.27
C ALA A 234 6.76 5.11 -18.83
N CYS A 235 7.12 4.07 -18.08
CA CYS A 235 6.89 2.69 -18.47
C CYS A 235 6.02 1.96 -17.43
N GLU A 236 4.98 1.27 -17.89
CA GLU A 236 4.17 0.37 -17.08
C GLU A 236 3.69 -0.82 -17.91
N ILE A 237 4.17 -2.01 -17.54
CA ILE A 237 3.89 -3.24 -18.29
C ILE A 237 2.47 -3.78 -18.05
N ASN A 238 1.90 -3.52 -16.87
CA ASN A 238 0.56 -3.99 -16.53
C ASN A 238 -0.52 -3.10 -17.15
N PRO A 239 -1.38 -3.60 -18.06
CA PRO A 239 -2.34 -2.76 -18.77
C PRO A 239 -3.38 -2.07 -17.88
N LYS A 240 -3.80 -2.71 -16.76
CA LYS A 240 -4.75 -2.08 -15.81
C LYS A 240 -4.10 -0.94 -15.05
N ARG A 241 -2.83 -1.10 -14.65
CA ARG A 241 -2.08 -0.06 -13.95
C ARG A 241 -1.71 1.08 -14.91
N ARG A 242 -1.31 0.74 -16.15
CA ARG A 242 -1.01 1.71 -17.20
C ARG A 242 -2.21 2.61 -17.51
N ARG A 243 -3.40 2.06 -17.62
CA ARG A 243 -4.63 2.84 -17.78
C ARG A 243 -4.82 3.87 -16.66
N ARG A 244 -4.58 3.50 -15.41
CA ARG A 244 -4.65 4.44 -14.26
C ARG A 244 -3.60 5.56 -14.37
N LEU A 245 -2.40 5.24 -14.83
CA LEU A 245 -1.36 6.22 -15.12
C LEU A 245 -1.83 7.21 -16.20
N GLU A 246 -2.33 6.72 -17.32
CA GLU A 246 -2.84 7.53 -18.45
C GLU A 246 -4.00 8.44 -18.02
N GLU A 247 -4.97 7.92 -17.25
CA GLU A 247 -6.09 8.69 -16.69
C GLU A 247 -5.58 9.83 -15.77
N ASN A 248 -4.57 9.57 -14.93
CA ASN A 248 -3.97 10.60 -14.07
C ASN A 248 -3.24 11.67 -14.89
N LEU A 249 -2.44 11.27 -15.87
CA LEU A 249 -1.71 12.20 -16.75
C LEU A 249 -2.67 13.08 -17.54
N GLN A 250 -3.76 12.52 -18.05
CA GLN A 250 -4.81 13.26 -18.76
C GLN A 250 -5.48 14.29 -17.84
N ARG A 251 -5.89 13.91 -16.62
CA ARG A 251 -6.50 14.83 -15.64
C ARG A 251 -5.58 16.00 -15.29
N LEU A 252 -4.28 15.74 -15.20
CA LEU A 252 -3.25 16.71 -14.82
C LEU A 252 -2.74 17.53 -16.03
N ASN A 253 -3.27 17.28 -17.23
CA ASN A 253 -2.86 17.88 -18.48
C ASN A 253 -1.33 17.80 -18.73
N LEU A 254 -0.76 16.62 -18.50
CA LEU A 254 0.67 16.35 -18.68
C LEU A 254 0.92 15.50 -19.92
N ALA A 255 1.74 16.03 -20.83
CA ALA A 255 2.20 15.33 -22.01
C ALA A 255 3.42 14.44 -21.64
N VAL A 256 3.16 13.20 -21.30
CA VAL A 256 4.17 12.17 -20.97
C VAL A 256 4.01 11.00 -21.94
N GLU A 257 5.12 10.57 -22.54
CA GLU A 257 5.13 9.34 -23.35
C GLU A 257 4.99 8.13 -22.42
N VAL A 258 4.02 7.24 -22.69
CA VAL A 258 3.77 6.04 -21.91
C VAL A 258 4.09 4.79 -22.73
N LEU A 259 5.05 3.99 -22.22
CA LEU A 259 5.49 2.75 -22.82
C LEU A 259 4.82 1.55 -22.14
N SER A 260 4.55 0.49 -22.90
CA SER A 260 4.04 -0.79 -22.42
C SER A 260 5.14 -1.81 -22.06
N GLU A 261 6.38 -1.50 -22.41
CA GLU A 261 7.57 -2.31 -22.13
C GLU A 261 8.80 -1.42 -21.96
N LEU A 262 9.77 -1.88 -21.18
CA LEU A 262 11.03 -1.14 -20.99
C LEU A 262 11.85 -1.15 -22.31
N PRO A 263 12.50 -0.03 -22.65
CA PRO A 263 13.50 -0.03 -23.70
C PRO A 263 14.59 -1.07 -23.39
N SER A 264 14.91 -1.93 -24.32
CA SER A 264 15.91 -3.00 -24.13
C SER A 264 16.57 -3.38 -25.46
N ALA A 265 17.60 -4.19 -25.39
CA ALA A 265 18.23 -4.75 -26.60
C ALA A 265 17.28 -5.67 -27.41
N ALA A 266 16.20 -6.13 -26.79
CA ALA A 266 15.22 -7.02 -27.42
C ALA A 266 14.12 -6.28 -28.20
N ASN A 267 14.03 -4.94 -28.12
CA ASN A 267 13.00 -4.15 -28.81
C ASN A 267 13.57 -2.97 -29.59
N ALA A 268 12.74 -2.35 -30.45
CA ALA A 268 13.13 -1.24 -31.32
C ALA A 268 13.60 0.03 -30.59
N GLN A 269 13.55 0.05 -29.26
CA GLN A 269 13.93 1.19 -28.42
C GLN A 269 15.32 1.06 -27.81
N THR A 270 16.13 0.11 -28.26
CA THR A 270 17.47 -0.20 -27.74
C THR A 270 18.47 0.97 -27.81
N SER A 271 18.24 1.95 -28.71
CA SER A 271 19.08 3.16 -28.83
C SER A 271 18.73 4.27 -27.86
N ARG A 272 17.61 4.19 -27.14
CA ARG A 272 17.21 5.24 -26.17
C ARG A 272 18.20 5.34 -25.04
N ARG A 273 18.51 6.57 -24.66
CA ARG A 273 19.38 6.89 -23.53
C ARG A 273 18.77 8.02 -22.72
N PHE A 274 19.00 7.99 -21.41
CA PHE A 274 18.42 8.93 -20.45
C PHE A 274 19.51 9.51 -19.56
N SER A 275 19.42 10.80 -19.27
CA SER A 275 20.29 11.44 -18.29
C SER A 275 19.96 10.98 -16.86
N LYS A 276 18.68 10.64 -16.64
CA LYS A 276 18.18 10.16 -15.34
C LYS A 276 17.19 9.03 -15.51
N ILE A 277 17.28 8.04 -14.64
CA ILE A 277 16.31 6.92 -14.58
C ILE A 277 15.84 6.76 -13.14
N LEU A 278 14.53 6.66 -12.96
CA LEU A 278 13.90 6.23 -11.71
C LEU A 278 13.40 4.80 -11.85
N VAL A 279 13.79 3.94 -10.93
CA VAL A 279 13.23 2.60 -10.74
C VAL A 279 12.52 2.57 -9.39
N ASP A 280 11.23 2.92 -9.37
CA ASP A 280 10.36 2.69 -8.21
C ASP A 280 9.86 1.25 -8.26
N ALA A 281 10.70 0.34 -7.77
CA ALA A 281 10.58 -1.09 -8.04
C ALA A 281 9.34 -1.73 -7.39
N PRO A 282 8.72 -2.71 -8.05
CA PRO A 282 7.76 -3.59 -7.39
C PRO A 282 8.41 -4.22 -6.15
N CYS A 283 7.78 -4.11 -4.98
CA CYS A 283 8.35 -4.56 -3.73
C CYS A 283 7.30 -5.20 -2.80
N SER A 284 7.72 -5.67 -1.64
CA SER A 284 6.86 -6.30 -0.63
C SER A 284 5.83 -5.37 -0.01
N ASN A 285 5.97 -4.06 -0.19
CA ASN A 285 5.17 -3.00 0.43
C ASN A 285 5.20 -3.03 1.97
N SER A 286 6.23 -3.60 2.59
CA SER A 286 6.31 -3.74 4.05
C SER A 286 6.42 -2.39 4.79
N GLY A 287 6.80 -1.32 4.09
CA GLY A 287 6.85 0.05 4.61
C GLY A 287 5.52 0.83 4.54
N VAL A 288 4.52 0.33 3.79
CA VAL A 288 3.24 1.04 3.55
C VAL A 288 2.00 0.25 3.98
N LEU A 289 2.15 -0.69 4.93
CA LEU A 289 1.07 -1.56 5.41
C LEU A 289 -0.07 -0.79 6.10
N ARG A 290 0.16 0.47 6.47
CA ARG A 290 -0.88 1.39 6.95
C ARG A 290 -1.93 1.64 5.87
N ARG A 291 -1.49 1.80 4.59
CA ARG A 291 -2.36 2.03 3.42
C ARG A 291 -2.77 0.72 2.73
N ARG A 292 -1.94 -0.30 2.86
CA ARG A 292 -2.09 -1.61 2.23
C ARG A 292 -2.14 -2.73 3.27
N PRO A 293 -3.15 -2.72 4.17
CA PRO A 293 -3.23 -3.70 5.27
C PRO A 293 -3.34 -5.14 4.76
N ASP A 294 -3.85 -5.35 3.54
CA ASP A 294 -3.92 -6.63 2.85
C ASP A 294 -2.53 -7.20 2.53
N ALA A 295 -1.55 -6.36 2.24
CA ALA A 295 -0.21 -6.79 1.83
C ALA A 295 0.50 -7.60 2.93
N ARG A 296 0.24 -7.31 4.22
CA ARG A 296 0.81 -8.08 5.34
C ARG A 296 0.50 -9.59 5.26
N TRP A 297 -0.68 -9.95 4.74
CA TRP A 297 -1.14 -11.32 4.61
C TRP A 297 -0.63 -12.04 3.35
N ASN A 298 -0.07 -11.26 2.43
CA ASN A 298 0.57 -11.74 1.21
C ASN A 298 2.10 -11.84 1.35
N TRP A 299 2.67 -11.35 2.45
CA TRP A 299 4.10 -11.38 2.69
C TRP A 299 4.58 -12.80 3.04
N SER A 300 5.65 -13.26 2.39
CA SER A 300 6.39 -14.47 2.75
C SER A 300 7.84 -14.35 2.25
N VAL A 301 8.74 -15.19 2.77
CA VAL A 301 10.15 -15.21 2.38
C VAL A 301 10.31 -15.56 0.90
N GLU A 302 9.51 -16.50 0.41
CA GLU A 302 9.54 -16.93 -1.01
C GLU A 302 9.14 -15.79 -1.95
N LYS A 303 8.09 -15.03 -1.58
CA LYS A 303 7.69 -13.84 -2.34
C LYS A 303 8.71 -12.73 -2.27
N LEU A 304 9.33 -12.51 -1.11
CA LEU A 304 10.41 -11.54 -0.95
C LEU A 304 11.57 -11.90 -1.89
N THR A 305 12.02 -13.17 -1.89
CA THR A 305 13.09 -13.65 -2.78
C THR A 305 12.74 -13.45 -4.26
N ALA A 306 11.50 -13.75 -4.65
CA ALA A 306 11.04 -13.54 -6.03
C ALA A 306 11.03 -12.06 -6.43
N LEU A 307 10.64 -11.16 -5.51
CA LEU A 307 10.66 -9.71 -5.73
C LEU A 307 12.10 -9.18 -5.86
N VAL A 308 13.02 -9.60 -4.98
CA VAL A 308 14.44 -9.23 -5.06
C VAL A 308 15.05 -9.63 -6.41
N LYS A 309 14.74 -10.83 -6.91
CA LYS A 309 15.16 -11.28 -8.25
C LYS A 309 14.58 -10.37 -9.35
N MET A 310 13.29 -10.09 -9.32
CA MET A 310 12.63 -9.22 -10.30
C MET A 310 13.22 -7.79 -10.29
N GLN A 311 13.52 -7.25 -9.11
CA GLN A 311 14.17 -5.95 -8.95
C GLN A 311 15.55 -5.93 -9.59
N ALA A 312 16.35 -7.00 -9.38
CA ALA A 312 17.66 -7.15 -10.03
C ALA A 312 17.53 -7.15 -11.56
N GLU A 313 16.58 -7.93 -12.11
CA GLU A 313 16.33 -8.00 -13.55
C GLU A 313 15.93 -6.63 -14.14
N ILE A 314 15.07 -5.87 -13.44
CA ILE A 314 14.70 -4.51 -13.87
C ILE A 314 15.92 -3.59 -13.89
N LEU A 315 16.74 -3.61 -12.83
CA LEU A 315 17.96 -2.81 -12.72
C LEU A 315 18.96 -3.13 -13.84
N ASP A 316 19.16 -4.43 -14.13
CA ASP A 316 20.07 -4.89 -15.18
C ASP A 316 19.59 -4.46 -16.60
N VAL A 317 18.27 -4.40 -16.83
CA VAL A 317 17.68 -3.90 -18.09
C VAL A 317 17.88 -2.39 -18.24
N VAL A 318 17.71 -1.60 -17.20
CA VAL A 318 17.77 -0.14 -17.32
C VAL A 318 19.19 0.44 -17.17
N ALA A 319 20.13 -0.27 -16.55
CA ALA A 319 21.50 0.21 -16.34
C ALA A 319 22.18 0.68 -17.63
N PRO A 320 22.16 -0.07 -18.75
CA PRO A 320 22.77 0.38 -20.00
C PRO A 320 22.08 1.59 -20.65
N LEU A 321 20.86 1.95 -20.23
CA LEU A 321 20.11 3.10 -20.76
C LEU A 321 20.54 4.43 -20.14
N VAL A 322 21.26 4.42 -19.01
CA VAL A 322 21.79 5.62 -18.36
C VAL A 322 22.99 6.12 -19.18
N VAL A 323 23.05 7.41 -19.51
CA VAL A 323 24.25 8.01 -20.15
C VAL A 323 25.45 8.05 -19.19
N SER A 324 26.69 8.15 -19.69
CA SER A 324 27.86 8.44 -18.83
C SER A 324 27.63 9.77 -18.10
N GLY A 325 27.94 9.81 -16.81
CA GLY A 325 27.60 10.92 -15.90
C GLY A 325 26.13 10.99 -15.48
N GLY A 326 25.28 10.13 -16.01
CA GLY A 326 23.85 10.09 -15.67
C GLY A 326 23.57 9.43 -14.33
N THR A 327 22.34 9.60 -13.83
CA THR A 327 21.91 9.12 -12.51
C THR A 327 20.81 8.08 -12.64
N LEU A 328 20.97 6.95 -11.96
CA LEU A 328 19.96 5.95 -11.70
C LEU A 328 19.54 6.06 -10.24
N VAL A 329 18.25 6.30 -9.97
CA VAL A 329 17.70 6.17 -8.62
C VAL A 329 16.86 4.91 -8.53
N TYR A 330 17.27 4.02 -7.64
CA TYR A 330 16.51 2.85 -7.23
C TYR A 330 15.70 3.18 -5.98
N SER A 331 14.42 2.83 -5.94
CA SER A 331 13.58 3.07 -4.77
C SER A 331 12.55 1.95 -4.53
N THR A 332 12.17 1.78 -3.26
CA THR A 332 11.12 0.86 -2.82
C THR A 332 10.29 1.51 -1.71
N CYS A 333 9.08 0.99 -1.48
CA CYS A 333 8.30 1.25 -0.26
C CYS A 333 8.40 0.06 0.71
N SER A 334 9.57 -0.53 0.84
CA SER A 334 9.86 -1.70 1.68
C SER A 334 10.73 -1.34 2.88
N ASN A 335 10.51 -2.05 3.98
CA ASN A 335 11.41 -2.06 5.13
C ASN A 335 12.38 -3.27 5.10
N GLU A 336 12.38 -4.08 4.05
CA GLU A 336 13.20 -5.29 3.99
C GLU A 336 14.60 -4.98 3.44
N PRO A 337 15.69 -5.30 4.16
CA PRO A 337 17.05 -4.98 3.72
C PRO A 337 17.45 -5.66 2.41
N GLU A 338 16.87 -6.82 2.11
CA GLU A 338 17.10 -7.56 0.86
C GLU A 338 16.59 -6.79 -0.37
N GLU A 339 15.51 -6.01 -0.21
CA GLU A 339 14.96 -5.14 -1.26
C GLU A 339 15.64 -3.77 -1.31
N ASN A 340 16.42 -3.40 -0.30
CA ASN A 340 16.99 -2.07 -0.11
C ASN A 340 18.53 -2.12 -0.25
N GLN A 341 19.27 -2.01 0.85
CA GLN A 341 20.73 -1.92 0.84
C GLN A 341 21.40 -3.10 0.14
N GLN A 342 20.96 -4.33 0.42
CA GLN A 342 21.55 -5.53 -0.17
C GLN A 342 21.32 -5.59 -1.69
N GLN A 343 20.16 -5.09 -2.17
CA GLN A 343 19.91 -5.00 -3.61
C GLN A 343 20.86 -4.00 -4.29
N VAL A 344 21.11 -2.86 -3.66
CA VAL A 344 22.06 -1.85 -4.15
C VAL A 344 23.50 -2.40 -4.17
N GLU A 345 23.91 -3.06 -3.10
CA GLU A 345 25.25 -3.70 -3.01
C GLU A 345 25.43 -4.75 -4.11
N ALA A 346 24.43 -5.63 -4.29
CA ALA A 346 24.46 -6.64 -5.34
C ALA A 346 24.47 -6.03 -6.75
N PHE A 347 23.75 -4.93 -6.97
CA PHE A 347 23.79 -4.18 -8.24
C PHE A 347 25.19 -3.62 -8.54
N LEU A 348 25.81 -2.98 -7.57
CA LEU A 348 27.16 -2.40 -7.74
C LEU A 348 28.23 -3.44 -8.05
N VAL A 349 28.08 -4.67 -7.55
CA VAL A 349 28.97 -5.79 -7.91
C VAL A 349 28.79 -6.19 -9.38
N ARG A 350 27.56 -6.20 -9.89
CA ARG A 350 27.25 -6.56 -11.29
C ARG A 350 27.56 -5.44 -12.29
N HIS A 351 27.48 -4.18 -11.82
CA HIS A 351 27.62 -2.97 -12.63
C HIS A 351 28.71 -2.05 -12.07
N PRO A 352 30.01 -2.41 -12.21
CA PRO A 352 31.10 -1.65 -11.63
C PRO A 352 31.30 -0.26 -12.25
N GLU A 353 30.64 0.03 -13.38
CA GLU A 353 30.55 1.37 -13.96
C GLU A 353 29.65 2.33 -13.16
N PHE A 354 28.90 1.85 -12.16
CA PHE A 354 28.11 2.70 -11.28
C PHE A 354 28.79 2.86 -9.92
N LYS A 355 28.55 4.03 -9.31
CA LYS A 355 28.98 4.35 -7.94
C LYS A 355 27.79 4.84 -7.15
N LEU A 356 27.69 4.39 -5.90
CA LEU A 356 26.72 4.92 -4.95
C LEU A 356 27.06 6.38 -4.61
N ALA A 357 26.10 7.28 -4.81
CA ALA A 357 26.24 8.71 -4.50
C ALA A 357 25.55 9.08 -3.17
N ASP A 358 24.34 8.60 -2.94
CA ASP A 358 23.56 8.92 -1.72
C ASP A 358 22.50 7.86 -1.47
N ILE A 359 22.07 7.73 -0.19
CA ILE A 359 20.94 6.90 0.24
C ILE A 359 20.04 7.74 1.14
N LYS A 360 18.73 7.58 0.93
CA LYS A 360 17.71 8.10 1.84
C LYS A 360 16.77 6.97 2.24
N GLU A 361 16.48 6.87 3.53
CA GLU A 361 15.54 5.91 4.10
C GLU A 361 14.56 6.63 5.03
N SER A 362 13.31 6.21 4.99
CA SER A 362 12.26 6.63 5.93
C SER A 362 11.79 5.42 6.72
N VAL A 363 11.98 5.46 8.02
CA VAL A 363 11.42 4.48 8.95
C VAL A 363 10.15 5.06 9.56
N PRO A 364 8.97 4.43 9.37
CA PRO A 364 7.68 5.06 9.64
C PRO A 364 7.51 5.65 11.05
N TYR A 365 7.87 4.91 12.08
CA TYR A 365 7.70 5.35 13.48
C TYR A 365 8.69 6.45 13.91
N GLU A 366 9.69 6.75 13.10
CA GLU A 366 10.67 7.83 13.34
C GLU A 366 10.32 9.07 12.52
N SER A 367 10.00 8.87 11.26
CA SER A 367 9.81 9.95 10.29
C SER A 367 8.40 10.56 10.30
N GLY A 368 7.40 9.82 10.80
CA GLY A 368 5.99 10.20 10.65
C GLY A 368 5.46 10.09 9.21
N MET A 369 6.21 9.42 8.32
CA MET A 369 5.84 9.16 6.92
C MET A 369 5.82 7.65 6.66
N ASP A 370 5.27 7.23 5.54
CA ASP A 370 5.35 5.85 5.11
C ASP A 370 6.82 5.42 4.89
N GLY A 371 7.09 4.12 5.06
CA GLY A 371 8.42 3.56 4.82
C GLY A 371 8.82 3.72 3.35
N ALA A 372 10.02 4.21 3.13
CA ALA A 372 10.59 4.40 1.81
C ALA A 372 12.10 4.23 1.85
N PHE A 373 12.65 3.71 0.78
CA PHE A 373 14.08 3.65 0.54
C PHE A 373 14.40 4.19 -0.85
N ALA A 374 15.49 4.95 -0.97
CA ALA A 374 15.98 5.40 -2.26
C ALA A 374 17.51 5.47 -2.26
N ALA A 375 18.16 5.01 -3.32
CA ALA A 375 19.58 5.09 -3.54
C ALA A 375 19.88 5.73 -4.91
N ALA A 376 20.75 6.73 -4.93
CA ALA A 376 21.24 7.37 -6.15
C ALA A 376 22.58 6.73 -6.57
N LEU A 377 22.64 6.31 -7.83
CA LEU A 377 23.76 5.63 -8.46
C LEU A 377 24.18 6.43 -9.68
N ILE A 378 25.46 6.83 -9.74
CA ILE A 378 25.99 7.61 -10.87
C ILE A 378 26.80 6.67 -11.76
N ARG A 379 26.53 6.70 -13.06
CA ARG A 379 27.30 5.99 -14.07
C ARG A 379 28.59 6.76 -14.40
N SER A 380 29.72 6.10 -14.29
CA SER A 380 31.03 6.64 -14.67
C SER A 380 31.17 6.86 -16.16
#